data_8f2c41abffa8d3d776ec6bc7aa66b148
#
_entry.id   8f2c41abffa8d3d776ec6bc7aa66b148
#
_cell.length_a   1.000
_cell.length_b   1.000
_cell.length_c   1.000
_cell.angle_alpha   90.00
_cell.angle_beta   90.00
_cell.angle_gamma   90.00
#
_symmetry.space_group_name_H-M   'P 1'
#
loop_
_entity.id
_entity.type
_entity.pdbx_description
1 polymer ?
#
loop_
_entity_poly.entity_id
_entity_poly.type
_entity_poly.pdbx_seq_one_letter_code
_entity_poly.pdbx_strand_id
1 'polypeptide(L)'
;MADNKILVSVCMATYNGGKYIREQVDSILNQEFKENQGVEMELIVSDDGSTDDTIQILESYHDARIKIFKHQNKKKYKYLNATRACKCNFENAMSNASGEYIFLSDQDDVWYSWKIDKQLSMLRNVGGVSVAAFDMGDGELHKFNSHIYKHDVPFFTLKNVLCLYGFSLAFTREELKYYLPIPSSVTGHDTYIQYSALWRKKLHFIDEPCAIHRYSGKHNVSSFGANNVLPPLPIKIYFRLITYLSVIWRSMVRR
;
A
#
# COMPACT_ATOMS: atom_id res chain seq x y z
N MET A 1 -19.92 -26.22 13.28
CA MET A 1 -18.58 -25.89 12.76
C MET A 1 -18.33 -24.45 13.18
N ALA A 2 -17.24 -24.15 13.87
CA ALA A 2 -16.96 -22.76 14.24
C ALA A 2 -16.80 -21.99 12.91
N ASP A 3 -17.60 -20.92 12.73
CA ASP A 3 -17.41 -19.97 11.65
C ASP A 3 -15.99 -19.40 11.79
N ASN A 4 -15.11 -19.83 10.93
CA ASN A 4 -13.72 -19.37 10.92
C ASN A 4 -13.74 -17.96 10.35
N LYS A 5 -13.99 -16.96 11.20
CA LYS A 5 -14.03 -15.56 10.82
C LYS A 5 -12.65 -15.13 10.36
N ILE A 6 -12.55 -14.61 9.17
CA ILE A 6 -11.32 -14.11 8.57
C ILE A 6 -11.22 -12.61 8.85
N LEU A 7 -10.20 -12.18 9.54
CA LEU A 7 -9.94 -10.76 9.76
C LEU A 7 -9.00 -10.21 8.67
N VAL A 8 -9.46 -9.16 8.00
CA VAL A 8 -8.69 -8.37 7.02
C VAL A 8 -8.31 -7.03 7.65
N SER A 9 -7.03 -6.66 7.59
CA SER A 9 -6.56 -5.31 7.93
C SER A 9 -6.32 -4.49 6.68
N VAL A 10 -6.99 -3.35 6.57
CA VAL A 10 -6.66 -2.33 5.58
C VAL A 10 -5.73 -1.31 6.25
N CYS A 11 -4.49 -1.21 5.79
CA CYS A 11 -3.48 -0.29 6.30
C CYS A 11 -3.44 0.97 5.43
N MET A 12 -3.86 2.10 5.98
CA MET A 12 -3.90 3.39 5.31
C MET A 12 -2.86 4.33 5.92
N ALA A 13 -2.07 4.97 5.06
CA ALA A 13 -1.17 6.04 5.47
C ALA A 13 -1.78 7.40 5.11
N THR A 14 -1.90 8.31 6.09
CA THR A 14 -2.50 9.63 5.89
C THR A 14 -1.56 10.77 6.25
N TYR A 15 -1.66 11.85 5.48
CA TYR A 15 -1.08 13.15 5.77
C TYR A 15 -1.78 14.24 4.96
N ASN A 16 -2.53 15.12 5.62
CA ASN A 16 -3.30 16.20 4.99
C ASN A 16 -4.18 15.70 3.82
N GLY A 17 -4.98 14.66 4.09
CA GLY A 17 -5.84 13.99 3.11
C GLY A 17 -7.31 14.42 3.16
N GLY A 18 -7.65 15.45 3.96
CA GLY A 18 -9.04 15.84 4.24
C GLY A 18 -9.93 16.02 3.03
N LYS A 19 -9.34 16.42 1.90
CA LYS A 19 -10.09 16.61 0.64
C LYS A 19 -10.71 15.31 0.10
N TYR A 20 -10.05 14.17 0.23
CA TYR A 20 -10.43 12.93 -0.46
C TYR A 20 -10.67 11.75 0.47
N ILE A 21 -10.24 11.84 1.72
CA ILE A 21 -10.23 10.70 2.64
C ILE A 21 -11.62 10.12 2.90
N ARG A 22 -12.68 10.93 2.84
CA ARG A 22 -14.05 10.46 3.02
C ARG A 22 -14.43 9.46 1.94
N GLU A 23 -14.22 9.80 0.67
CA GLU A 23 -14.55 8.90 -0.45
C GLU A 23 -13.76 7.60 -0.38
N GLN A 24 -12.47 7.67 0.00
CA GLN A 24 -11.64 6.49 0.16
C GLN A 24 -12.13 5.61 1.32
N VAL A 25 -12.41 6.17 2.48
CA VAL A 25 -12.91 5.42 3.64
C VAL A 25 -14.27 4.79 3.34
N ASP A 26 -15.19 5.55 2.73
CA ASP A 26 -16.49 5.03 2.31
C ASP A 26 -16.35 3.82 1.38
N SER A 27 -15.43 3.89 0.41
CA SER A 27 -15.17 2.78 -0.53
C SER A 27 -14.61 1.53 0.17
N ILE A 28 -13.83 1.70 1.23
CA ILE A 28 -13.28 0.60 2.03
C ILE A 28 -14.37 0.00 2.92
N LEU A 29 -15.14 0.82 3.62
CA LEU A 29 -16.16 0.34 4.56
C LEU A 29 -17.32 -0.36 3.88
N ASN A 30 -17.58 -0.08 2.60
CA ASN A 30 -18.66 -0.64 1.77
C ASN A 30 -18.17 -1.76 0.84
N GLN A 31 -17.15 -2.52 1.20
CA GLN A 31 -16.71 -3.69 0.43
C GLN A 31 -17.76 -4.82 0.48
N GLU A 32 -17.93 -5.51 -0.64
CA GLU A 32 -18.86 -6.65 -0.78
C GLU A 32 -18.08 -7.97 -0.80
N PHE A 33 -18.60 -8.98 -0.12
CA PHE A 33 -17.99 -10.30 -0.02
C PHE A 33 -18.94 -11.35 -0.63
N LYS A 34 -18.72 -11.71 -1.91
CA LYS A 34 -19.51 -12.71 -2.64
C LYS A 34 -18.86 -14.10 -2.57
N GLU A 35 -17.55 -14.15 -2.70
CA GLU A 35 -16.77 -15.39 -2.67
C GLU A 35 -16.27 -15.75 -1.27
N ASN A 36 -16.11 -14.75 -0.39
CA ASN A 36 -15.55 -14.91 0.94
C ASN A 36 -16.56 -14.45 2.01
N GLN A 37 -17.37 -15.37 2.48
CA GLN A 37 -18.30 -15.10 3.59
C GLN A 37 -17.59 -15.16 4.95
N GLY A 38 -18.14 -14.46 5.96
CA GLY A 38 -17.56 -14.43 7.31
C GLY A 38 -16.30 -13.58 7.43
N VAL A 39 -16.05 -12.64 6.50
CA VAL A 39 -14.94 -11.68 6.58
C VAL A 39 -15.30 -10.54 7.52
N GLU A 40 -14.44 -10.32 8.50
CA GLU A 40 -14.39 -9.12 9.31
C GLU A 40 -13.25 -8.21 8.82
N MET A 41 -13.40 -6.90 9.01
CA MET A 41 -12.43 -5.93 8.53
C MET A 41 -12.10 -4.89 9.60
N GLU A 42 -10.83 -4.50 9.67
CA GLU A 42 -10.37 -3.32 10.38
C GLU A 42 -9.66 -2.35 9.42
N LEU A 43 -9.84 -1.06 9.63
CA LEU A 43 -9.13 0.01 8.94
C LEU A 43 -8.11 0.62 9.90
N ILE A 44 -6.84 0.33 9.67
CA ILE A 44 -5.71 0.85 10.46
C ILE A 44 -5.18 2.09 9.77
N VAL A 45 -5.52 3.24 10.31
CA VAL A 45 -5.04 4.53 9.80
C VAL A 45 -3.80 4.94 10.58
N SER A 46 -2.69 5.17 9.88
CA SER A 46 -1.51 5.82 10.45
C SER A 46 -1.42 7.24 9.92
N ASP A 47 -1.50 8.22 10.81
CA ASP A 47 -1.48 9.65 10.45
C ASP A 47 -0.14 10.28 10.81
N ASP A 48 0.55 10.85 9.81
CA ASP A 48 1.89 11.48 9.97
C ASP A 48 1.80 12.98 10.36
N GLY A 49 0.87 13.31 11.25
CA GLY A 49 0.69 14.66 11.82
C GLY A 49 -0.07 15.59 10.90
N SER A 50 -1.22 15.18 10.39
CA SER A 50 -2.14 16.04 9.61
C SER A 50 -2.54 17.28 10.40
N THR A 51 -2.64 18.42 9.68
CA THR A 51 -3.03 19.72 10.23
C THR A 51 -4.34 20.26 9.62
N ASP A 52 -4.88 19.54 8.65
CA ASP A 52 -6.20 19.77 8.04
C ASP A 52 -7.28 18.93 8.74
N ASP A 53 -8.45 18.83 8.14
CA ASP A 53 -9.62 18.14 8.70
C ASP A 53 -9.53 16.60 8.64
N THR A 54 -8.37 16.01 8.23
CA THR A 54 -8.21 14.55 8.05
C THR A 54 -8.67 13.76 9.27
N ILE A 55 -8.15 14.10 10.45
CA ILE A 55 -8.47 13.39 11.70
C ILE A 55 -9.91 13.60 12.10
N GLN A 56 -10.44 14.82 12.00
CA GLN A 56 -11.83 15.13 12.31
C GLN A 56 -12.80 14.34 11.45
N ILE A 57 -12.50 14.20 10.16
CA ILE A 57 -13.30 13.39 9.23
C ILE A 57 -13.29 11.91 9.65
N LEU A 58 -12.12 11.36 9.97
CA LEU A 58 -11.99 9.96 10.39
C LEU A 58 -12.74 9.67 11.70
N GLU A 59 -12.61 10.55 12.69
CA GLU A 59 -13.31 10.42 13.97
C GLU A 59 -14.83 10.57 13.83
N SER A 60 -15.31 11.34 12.84
CA SER A 60 -16.74 11.55 12.59
C SER A 60 -17.51 10.30 12.13
N TYR A 61 -16.81 9.25 11.72
CA TYR A 61 -17.46 7.97 11.35
C TYR A 61 -18.05 7.22 12.53
N HIS A 62 -17.50 7.38 13.73
CA HIS A 62 -17.89 6.61 14.93
C HIS A 62 -17.96 5.09 14.67
N ASP A 63 -17.15 4.56 13.75
CA ASP A 63 -17.12 3.16 13.35
C ASP A 63 -15.97 2.44 14.07
N ALA A 64 -16.29 1.40 14.83
CA ALA A 64 -15.30 0.64 15.63
C ALA A 64 -14.26 -0.10 14.76
N ARG A 65 -14.49 -0.24 13.46
CA ARG A 65 -13.54 -0.80 12.52
C ARG A 65 -12.37 0.13 12.25
N ILE A 66 -12.54 1.46 12.43
CA ILE A 66 -11.50 2.48 12.19
C ILE A 66 -10.65 2.65 13.44
N LYS A 67 -9.35 2.39 13.31
CA LYS A 67 -8.36 2.55 14.37
C LYS A 67 -7.30 3.54 13.93
N ILE A 68 -7.19 4.68 14.62
CA ILE A 68 -6.28 5.77 14.26
C ILE A 68 -5.04 5.73 15.14
N PHE A 69 -3.88 5.66 14.51
CA PHE A 69 -2.56 5.68 15.15
C PHE A 69 -1.80 6.92 14.72
N LYS A 70 -1.46 7.77 15.70
CA LYS A 70 -0.62 8.94 15.43
C LYS A 70 0.81 8.50 15.19
N HIS A 71 1.34 8.91 14.05
CA HIS A 71 2.75 8.76 13.68
C HIS A 71 3.33 10.15 13.47
N GLN A 72 4.58 10.35 13.78
CA GLN A 72 5.28 11.59 13.49
C GLN A 72 6.67 11.29 12.98
N ASN A 73 6.88 11.48 11.69
CA ASN A 73 8.18 11.30 11.10
C ASN A 73 9.10 12.48 11.46
N LYS A 74 10.01 12.25 12.41
CA LYS A 74 10.99 13.26 12.85
C LYS A 74 12.24 13.32 11.95
N LYS A 75 12.45 12.30 11.10
CA LYS A 75 13.63 12.23 10.24
C LYS A 75 13.43 13.02 8.97
N LYS A 76 14.38 13.89 8.65
CA LYS A 76 14.44 14.59 7.37
C LYS A 76 15.53 13.97 6.50
N TYR A 77 15.21 13.75 5.25
CA TYR A 77 16.13 13.17 4.27
C TYR A 77 16.41 14.17 3.17
N LYS A 78 17.66 14.20 2.69
CA LYS A 78 18.06 15.06 1.57
C LYS A 78 17.33 14.70 0.28
N TYR A 79 17.09 13.39 0.05
CA TYR A 79 16.45 12.88 -1.15
C TYR A 79 15.21 12.05 -0.79
N LEU A 80 14.17 12.15 -1.60
CA LEU A 80 12.94 11.38 -1.48
C LEU A 80 12.30 11.50 -0.09
N ASN A 81 12.31 12.70 0.47
CA ASN A 81 11.85 12.92 1.84
C ASN A 81 10.38 12.51 2.04
N ALA A 82 9.48 12.93 1.13
CA ALA A 82 8.07 12.57 1.20
C ALA A 82 7.85 11.05 1.02
N THR A 83 8.54 10.42 0.06
CA THR A 83 8.46 8.97 -0.16
C THR A 83 8.92 8.17 1.06
N ARG A 84 9.97 8.65 1.74
CA ARG A 84 10.47 8.00 2.97
C ARG A 84 9.56 8.23 4.17
N ALA A 85 8.92 9.39 4.27
CA ALA A 85 7.91 9.66 5.29
C ALA A 85 6.70 8.73 5.09
N CYS A 86 6.19 8.65 3.87
CA CYS A 86 5.12 7.74 3.48
C CYS A 86 5.48 6.28 3.82
N LYS A 87 6.70 5.83 3.49
CA LYS A 87 7.20 4.50 3.87
C LYS A 87 7.09 4.25 5.38
N CYS A 88 7.55 5.19 6.22
CA CYS A 88 7.52 5.04 7.66
C CYS A 88 6.07 5.04 8.19
N ASN A 89 5.19 5.80 7.56
CA ASN A 89 3.78 5.84 7.90
C ASN A 89 3.09 4.51 7.59
N PHE A 90 3.33 3.91 6.41
CA PHE A 90 2.87 2.55 6.10
C PHE A 90 3.47 1.49 7.01
N GLU A 91 4.74 1.61 7.39
CA GLU A 91 5.38 0.70 8.35
C GLU A 91 4.66 0.73 9.69
N ASN A 92 4.29 1.93 10.18
CA ASN A 92 3.51 2.07 11.42
C ASN A 92 2.11 1.46 11.26
N ALA A 93 1.40 1.69 10.15
CA ALA A 93 0.09 1.07 9.90
C ALA A 93 0.19 -0.46 9.89
N MET A 94 1.11 -1.04 9.12
CA MET A 94 1.30 -2.49 9.05
C MET A 94 1.70 -3.12 10.39
N SER A 95 2.44 -2.39 11.23
CA SER A 95 2.86 -2.87 12.56
C SER A 95 1.68 -2.95 13.56
N ASN A 96 0.62 -2.18 13.33
CA ASN A 96 -0.59 -2.16 14.15
C ASN A 96 -1.73 -3.04 13.59
N ALA A 97 -1.54 -3.64 12.42
CA ALA A 97 -2.51 -4.53 11.81
C ALA A 97 -2.65 -5.85 12.59
N SER A 98 -3.87 -6.38 12.76
CA SER A 98 -4.14 -7.64 13.46
C SER A 98 -4.73 -8.75 12.57
N GLY A 99 -5.21 -8.42 11.36
CA GLY A 99 -5.82 -9.35 10.42
C GLY A 99 -4.86 -10.37 9.79
N GLU A 100 -5.38 -11.46 9.31
CA GLU A 100 -4.65 -12.52 8.61
C GLU A 100 -4.19 -12.10 7.21
N TYR A 101 -4.88 -11.12 6.63
CA TYR A 101 -4.60 -10.55 5.31
C TYR A 101 -4.47 -9.05 5.45
N ILE A 102 -3.44 -8.49 4.82
CA ILE A 102 -3.09 -7.07 4.91
C ILE A 102 -3.28 -6.44 3.53
N PHE A 103 -4.03 -5.37 3.47
CA PHE A 103 -4.25 -4.56 2.28
C PHE A 103 -3.63 -3.18 2.50
N LEU A 104 -2.97 -2.64 1.50
CA LEU A 104 -2.45 -1.27 1.57
C LEU A 104 -3.41 -0.31 0.88
N SER A 105 -3.56 0.88 1.45
CA SER A 105 -4.44 1.93 0.92
C SER A 105 -3.76 3.29 0.99
N ASP A 106 -3.75 4.01 -0.12
CA ASP A 106 -3.49 5.45 -0.11
C ASP A 106 -4.78 6.18 0.37
N GLN A 107 -4.68 7.47 0.70
CA GLN A 107 -5.78 8.24 1.31
C GLN A 107 -6.73 8.88 0.29
N ASP A 108 -6.40 8.83 -1.01
CA ASP A 108 -6.97 9.66 -2.08
C ASP A 108 -7.46 8.88 -3.30
N ASP A 109 -7.49 7.55 -3.23
CA ASP A 109 -8.05 6.66 -4.25
C ASP A 109 -9.53 6.35 -3.96
N VAL A 110 -10.15 5.47 -4.77
CA VAL A 110 -11.45 4.86 -4.48
C VAL A 110 -11.42 3.39 -4.90
N TRP A 111 -11.78 2.51 -3.97
CA TRP A 111 -11.83 1.08 -4.24
C TRP A 111 -13.16 0.65 -4.85
N TYR A 112 -13.12 -0.28 -5.81
CA TYR A 112 -14.32 -0.99 -6.22
C TYR A 112 -14.80 -1.94 -5.12
N SER A 113 -16.11 -2.16 -5.02
CA SER A 113 -16.71 -2.94 -3.94
C SER A 113 -16.23 -4.41 -3.89
N TRP A 114 -15.65 -4.92 -4.95
CA TRP A 114 -15.13 -6.29 -5.06
C TRP A 114 -13.63 -6.43 -4.79
N LYS A 115 -12.89 -5.36 -4.49
CA LYS A 115 -11.44 -5.39 -4.36
C LYS A 115 -10.95 -6.37 -3.31
N ILE A 116 -11.48 -6.29 -2.10
CA ILE A 116 -11.05 -7.18 -1.02
C ILE A 116 -11.41 -8.63 -1.38
N ASP A 117 -12.63 -8.88 -1.83
CA ASP A 117 -13.11 -10.22 -2.16
C ASP A 117 -12.23 -10.92 -3.21
N LYS A 118 -11.89 -10.21 -4.29
CA LYS A 118 -11.03 -10.73 -5.37
C LYS A 118 -9.61 -11.03 -4.90
N GLN A 119 -8.96 -10.07 -4.23
CA GLN A 119 -7.59 -10.27 -3.77
C GLN A 119 -7.51 -11.31 -2.65
N LEU A 120 -8.50 -11.37 -1.76
CA LEU A 120 -8.59 -12.35 -0.70
C LEU A 120 -8.76 -13.77 -1.29
N SER A 121 -9.63 -13.96 -2.28
CA SER A 121 -9.80 -15.25 -2.97
C SER A 121 -8.47 -15.75 -3.56
N MET A 122 -7.69 -14.86 -4.21
CA MET A 122 -6.37 -15.22 -4.71
C MET A 122 -5.43 -15.60 -3.56
N LEU A 123 -5.31 -14.76 -2.52
CA LEU A 123 -4.39 -14.98 -1.41
C LEU A 123 -4.69 -16.25 -0.62
N ARG A 124 -5.96 -16.63 -0.48
CA ARG A 124 -6.37 -17.91 0.16
C ARG A 124 -5.92 -19.12 -0.65
N ASN A 125 -5.88 -19.00 -1.97
CA ASN A 125 -5.51 -20.11 -2.85
C ASN A 125 -3.99 -20.28 -2.98
N VAL A 126 -3.22 -19.17 -3.10
CA VAL A 126 -1.80 -19.25 -3.45
C VAL A 126 -0.87 -18.61 -2.41
N GLY A 127 -1.41 -17.88 -1.44
CA GLY A 127 -0.64 -17.13 -0.45
C GLY A 127 0.15 -15.97 -1.06
N GLY A 128 1.13 -15.46 -0.33
CA GLY A 128 2.08 -14.45 -0.83
C GLY A 128 1.48 -13.06 -0.97
N VAL A 129 1.71 -12.42 -2.10
CA VAL A 129 1.32 -11.05 -2.43
C VAL A 129 0.46 -11.02 -3.68
N SER A 130 -0.70 -10.40 -3.59
CA SER A 130 -1.60 -10.10 -4.68
C SER A 130 -1.43 -8.64 -5.11
N VAL A 131 -1.38 -8.41 -6.42
CA VAL A 131 -1.35 -7.09 -7.05
C VAL A 131 -2.53 -6.99 -8.00
N ALA A 132 -3.42 -6.02 -7.77
CA ALA A 132 -4.58 -5.82 -8.62
C ALA A 132 -4.38 -4.64 -9.58
N ALA A 133 -4.82 -4.81 -10.82
CA ALA A 133 -4.95 -3.72 -11.79
C ALA A 133 -5.88 -2.61 -11.24
N PHE A 134 -5.80 -1.44 -11.85
CA PHE A 134 -6.62 -0.30 -11.44
C PHE A 134 -6.93 0.60 -12.64
N ASP A 135 -8.02 1.35 -12.52
CA ASP A 135 -8.33 2.44 -13.44
C ASP A 135 -7.66 3.73 -12.99
N MET A 136 -7.29 4.57 -13.93
CA MET A 136 -6.80 5.93 -13.67
C MET A 136 -7.94 6.92 -13.88
N GLY A 137 -8.19 7.74 -12.87
CA GLY A 137 -9.18 8.82 -12.90
C GLY A 137 -8.55 10.18 -12.67
N ASP A 138 -9.23 11.24 -13.11
CA ASP A 138 -8.87 12.62 -12.77
C ASP A 138 -9.25 12.96 -11.31
N GLY A 139 -9.16 14.25 -10.94
CA GLY A 139 -9.51 14.71 -9.59
C GLY A 139 -10.96 14.43 -9.18
N GLU A 140 -11.87 14.28 -10.14
CA GLU A 140 -13.31 13.98 -9.98
C GLU A 140 -13.64 12.51 -10.28
N LEU A 141 -12.61 11.65 -10.42
CA LEU A 141 -12.72 10.21 -10.73
C LEU A 141 -13.29 9.89 -12.12
N HIS A 142 -13.27 10.81 -13.08
CA HIS A 142 -13.58 10.48 -14.46
C HIS A 142 -12.45 9.62 -15.02
N LYS A 143 -12.79 8.37 -15.37
CA LYS A 143 -11.80 7.40 -15.85
C LYS A 143 -11.29 7.78 -17.23
N PHE A 144 -9.98 7.68 -17.44
CA PHE A 144 -9.36 7.94 -18.73
C PHE A 144 -8.41 6.84 -19.21
N ASN A 145 -8.00 5.91 -18.35
CA ASN A 145 -7.14 4.78 -18.70
C ASN A 145 -7.28 3.67 -17.68
N SER A 146 -6.78 2.46 -18.02
CA SER A 146 -6.62 1.34 -17.09
C SER A 146 -5.17 0.91 -17.06
N HIS A 147 -4.65 0.63 -15.86
CA HIS A 147 -3.30 0.15 -15.65
C HIS A 147 -3.32 -1.35 -15.34
N ILE A 148 -2.87 -2.15 -16.30
CA ILE A 148 -2.69 -3.60 -16.14
C ILE A 148 -1.19 -3.88 -16.05
N TYR A 149 -0.81 -4.69 -15.06
CA TYR A 149 0.60 -4.99 -14.80
C TYR A 149 1.17 -6.04 -15.75
N LYS A 150 2.46 -5.91 -16.08
CA LYS A 150 3.20 -6.96 -16.77
C LYS A 150 3.59 -8.05 -15.78
N HIS A 151 3.30 -9.30 -16.11
CA HIS A 151 3.55 -10.45 -15.23
C HIS A 151 5.02 -10.91 -15.29
N ASP A 152 5.65 -10.84 -16.47
CA ASP A 152 7.04 -11.26 -16.66
C ASP A 152 8.01 -10.11 -16.37
N VAL A 153 8.35 -9.95 -15.11
CA VAL A 153 9.26 -8.89 -14.69
C VAL A 153 10.52 -9.49 -14.08
N PRO A 154 11.71 -9.18 -14.62
CA PRO A 154 12.95 -9.68 -14.06
C PRO A 154 13.26 -9.03 -12.72
N PHE A 155 13.76 -9.83 -11.76
CA PHE A 155 14.16 -9.31 -10.44
C PHE A 155 15.25 -8.22 -10.56
N PHE A 156 16.28 -8.48 -11.35
CA PHE A 156 17.33 -7.49 -11.60
C PHE A 156 16.99 -6.66 -12.85
N THR A 157 16.72 -5.39 -12.66
CA THR A 157 16.48 -4.44 -13.74
C THR A 157 17.01 -3.05 -13.40
N LEU A 158 17.64 -2.40 -14.36
CA LEU A 158 18.06 -1.00 -14.25
C LEU A 158 16.90 -0.03 -14.60
N LYS A 159 15.88 -0.50 -15.27
CA LYS A 159 14.67 0.27 -15.55
C LYS A 159 13.67 0.08 -14.41
N ASN A 160 12.84 1.08 -14.11
CA ASN A 160 11.67 0.90 -13.24
C ASN A 160 10.62 0.09 -13.99
N VAL A 161 10.78 -1.22 -14.02
CA VAL A 161 9.87 -2.14 -14.75
C VAL A 161 8.68 -2.51 -13.86
N LEU A 162 8.89 -2.47 -12.53
CA LEU A 162 7.83 -2.62 -11.54
C LEU A 162 7.51 -1.22 -10.97
N CYS A 163 6.60 -0.51 -11.61
CA CYS A 163 5.89 0.59 -10.95
C CYS A 163 4.61 0.01 -10.36
N LEU A 164 4.73 -0.82 -9.33
CA LEU A 164 3.56 -1.23 -8.60
C LEU A 164 3.23 -0.13 -7.59
N TYR A 165 1.99 0.25 -7.55
CA TYR A 165 1.49 1.23 -6.61
C TYR A 165 1.15 0.54 -5.29
N GLY A 166 1.48 1.17 -4.16
CA GLY A 166 1.26 0.59 -2.82
C GLY A 166 -0.19 0.15 -2.60
N PHE A 167 -1.14 1.00 -2.98
CA PHE A 167 -2.58 0.73 -2.81
C PHE A 167 -3.11 -0.49 -3.60
N SER A 168 -2.37 -0.97 -4.59
CA SER A 168 -2.74 -2.17 -5.36
C SER A 168 -2.37 -3.48 -4.67
N LEU A 169 -1.57 -3.41 -3.60
CA LEU A 169 -0.98 -4.55 -2.91
C LEU A 169 -1.89 -5.09 -1.79
N ALA A 170 -2.01 -6.41 -1.76
CA ALA A 170 -2.48 -7.15 -0.59
C ALA A 170 -1.62 -8.38 -0.36
N PHE A 171 -1.50 -8.86 0.88
CA PHE A 171 -0.64 -10.01 1.20
C PHE A 171 -1.08 -10.71 2.48
N THR A 172 -0.63 -11.96 2.64
CA THR A 172 -0.87 -12.71 3.88
C THR A 172 -0.02 -12.16 5.02
N ARG A 173 -0.50 -12.26 6.26
CA ARG A 173 0.25 -11.82 7.46
C ARG A 173 1.66 -12.43 7.55
N GLU A 174 1.84 -13.66 7.11
CA GLU A 174 3.14 -14.33 7.11
C GLU A 174 4.22 -13.55 6.34
N GLU A 175 3.80 -12.76 5.36
CA GLU A 175 4.68 -11.93 4.55
C GLU A 175 5.32 -10.78 5.36
N LEU A 176 4.65 -10.29 6.43
CA LEU A 176 5.17 -9.20 7.26
C LEU A 176 6.56 -9.48 7.84
N LYS A 177 6.89 -10.74 8.13
CA LYS A 177 8.24 -11.10 8.61
C LYS A 177 9.35 -10.73 7.62
N TYR A 178 9.04 -10.66 6.32
CA TYR A 178 9.99 -10.25 5.28
C TYR A 178 10.02 -8.74 5.07
N TYR A 179 8.99 -8.02 5.52
CA TYR A 179 8.87 -6.58 5.29
C TYR A 179 9.24 -5.76 6.52
N LEU A 180 8.80 -6.16 7.71
CA LEU A 180 8.98 -5.38 8.93
C LEU A 180 10.20 -5.81 9.77
N PRO A 181 10.90 -4.84 10.36
CA PRO A 181 10.87 -3.40 10.07
C PRO A 181 11.47 -3.13 8.67
N ILE A 182 10.97 -2.12 7.95
CA ILE A 182 11.52 -1.77 6.63
C ILE A 182 12.92 -1.16 6.81
N PRO A 183 13.96 -1.65 6.11
CA PRO A 183 15.30 -1.10 6.29
C PRO A 183 15.33 0.42 6.02
N SER A 184 16.02 1.16 6.88
CA SER A 184 16.09 2.63 6.77
C SER A 184 16.76 3.10 5.47
N SER A 185 17.58 2.27 4.86
CA SER A 185 18.24 2.50 3.57
C SER A 185 17.27 2.40 2.38
N VAL A 186 16.16 1.68 2.52
CA VAL A 186 15.14 1.53 1.48
C VAL A 186 14.27 2.78 1.42
N THR A 187 13.94 3.22 0.22
CA THR A 187 13.24 4.50 0.01
C THR A 187 11.71 4.39 0.00
N GLY A 188 11.13 3.32 -0.56
CA GLY A 188 9.69 3.11 -0.67
C GLY A 188 9.26 1.75 -0.12
N HIS A 189 8.14 1.70 0.60
CA HIS A 189 7.54 0.47 1.12
C HIS A 189 7.07 -0.45 -0.01
N ASP A 190 6.39 0.11 -0.99
CA ASP A 190 5.87 -0.54 -2.19
C ASP A 190 6.97 -1.28 -2.96
N THR A 191 8.02 -0.57 -3.32
CA THR A 191 9.19 -1.11 -4.02
C THR A 191 9.84 -2.25 -3.22
N TYR A 192 9.94 -2.12 -1.90
CA TYR A 192 10.54 -3.14 -1.06
C TYR A 192 9.71 -4.42 -0.98
N ILE A 193 8.40 -4.29 -0.76
CA ILE A 193 7.46 -5.40 -0.73
C ILE A 193 7.46 -6.17 -2.05
N GLN A 194 7.39 -5.43 -3.17
CA GLN A 194 7.39 -6.00 -4.51
C GLN A 194 8.63 -6.81 -4.82
N TYR A 195 9.81 -6.22 -4.63
CA TYR A 195 11.06 -6.95 -4.89
C TYR A 195 11.24 -8.13 -3.96
N SER A 196 10.78 -8.03 -2.70
CA SER A 196 10.79 -9.15 -1.76
C SER A 196 9.89 -10.30 -2.22
N ALA A 197 8.66 -9.99 -2.67
CA ALA A 197 7.74 -10.99 -3.20
C ALA A 197 8.23 -11.59 -4.52
N LEU A 198 8.78 -10.76 -5.43
CA LEU A 198 9.34 -11.20 -6.71
C LEU A 198 10.52 -12.16 -6.52
N TRP A 199 11.46 -11.81 -5.63
CA TRP A 199 12.61 -12.68 -5.30
C TRP A 199 12.18 -14.06 -4.79
N ARG A 200 11.13 -14.10 -4.00
CA ARG A 200 10.60 -15.33 -3.41
C ARG A 200 9.58 -16.05 -4.30
N LYS A 201 9.30 -15.52 -5.52
CA LYS A 201 8.28 -16.02 -6.45
C LYS A 201 6.88 -16.11 -5.81
N LYS A 202 6.53 -15.08 -5.03
CA LYS A 202 5.27 -14.97 -4.29
C LYS A 202 4.40 -13.80 -4.76
N LEU A 203 4.68 -13.23 -5.93
CA LEU A 203 3.93 -12.13 -6.52
C LEU A 203 2.91 -12.67 -7.54
N HIS A 204 1.64 -12.34 -7.34
CA HIS A 204 0.51 -12.80 -8.15
C HIS A 204 -0.30 -11.59 -8.64
N PHE A 205 -0.81 -11.64 -9.86
CA PHE A 205 -1.46 -10.51 -10.51
C PHE A 205 -2.94 -10.78 -10.76
N ILE A 206 -3.77 -9.74 -10.60
CA ILE A 206 -5.18 -9.69 -10.98
C ILE A 206 -5.32 -8.60 -12.04
N ASP A 207 -5.71 -8.99 -13.27
CA ASP A 207 -5.81 -8.06 -14.40
C ASP A 207 -7.13 -7.27 -14.40
N GLU A 208 -8.09 -7.66 -13.58
CA GLU A 208 -9.33 -6.92 -13.39
C GLU A 208 -9.07 -5.68 -12.51
N PRO A 209 -9.44 -4.47 -12.96
CA PRO A 209 -9.30 -3.28 -12.15
C PRO A 209 -10.09 -3.39 -10.83
N CYS A 210 -9.42 -3.10 -9.71
CA CYS A 210 -10.00 -3.18 -8.37
C CYS A 210 -10.09 -1.83 -7.64
N ALA A 211 -9.61 -0.76 -8.26
CA ALA A 211 -9.65 0.59 -7.71
C ALA A 211 -9.60 1.63 -8.83
N ILE A 212 -9.97 2.86 -8.51
CA ILE A 212 -9.67 4.04 -9.31
C ILE A 212 -8.55 4.80 -8.60
N HIS A 213 -7.39 4.91 -9.25
CA HIS A 213 -6.30 5.77 -8.78
C HIS A 213 -6.55 7.20 -9.22
N ARG A 214 -6.65 8.09 -8.24
CA ARG A 214 -6.90 9.51 -8.49
C ARG A 214 -5.61 10.21 -8.91
N TYR A 215 -5.58 10.68 -10.15
CA TYR A 215 -4.50 11.50 -10.67
C TYR A 215 -4.82 12.98 -10.47
N SER A 216 -4.40 13.54 -9.36
CA SER A 216 -4.64 14.94 -8.99
C SER A 216 -3.52 15.90 -9.43
N GLY A 217 -2.64 15.47 -10.33
CA GLY A 217 -1.55 16.28 -10.90
C GLY A 217 -0.46 16.63 -9.89
N LYS A 218 -0.66 17.66 -9.07
CA LYS A 218 0.38 18.18 -8.16
C LYS A 218 0.37 17.62 -6.74
N HIS A 219 -0.62 16.81 -6.36
CA HIS A 219 -0.86 16.43 -4.96
C HIS A 219 -0.47 15.00 -4.59
N ASN A 220 -0.17 14.14 -5.57
CA ASN A 220 0.30 12.79 -5.26
C ASN A 220 1.75 12.80 -4.77
N VAL A 221 2.11 11.94 -3.83
CA VAL A 221 3.51 11.79 -3.35
C VAL A 221 4.47 11.47 -4.49
N SER A 222 3.98 10.80 -5.53
CA SER A 222 4.68 10.53 -6.78
C SER A 222 4.82 11.78 -7.67
N SER A 223 3.92 12.74 -7.58
CA SER A 223 3.99 14.05 -8.25
C SER A 223 4.68 15.05 -7.32
N PHE A 224 5.96 14.98 -7.28
CA PHE A 224 6.97 15.93 -6.81
C PHE A 224 6.45 17.24 -6.18
N GLY A 225 5.88 17.17 -4.99
CA GLY A 225 5.74 18.36 -4.14
C GLY A 225 7.13 18.94 -3.83
N ALA A 226 7.23 20.22 -3.56
CA ALA A 226 8.47 21.00 -3.35
C ALA A 226 9.49 20.39 -2.36
N ASN A 227 9.10 19.35 -1.62
CA ASN A 227 9.91 18.70 -0.60
C ASN A 227 10.49 17.33 -1.03
N ASN A 228 10.25 16.87 -2.26
CA ASN A 228 10.70 15.55 -2.71
C ASN A 228 11.85 15.64 -3.71
N VAL A 229 13.01 16.09 -3.26
CA VAL A 229 14.22 16.21 -4.10
C VAL A 229 14.62 14.86 -4.66
N LEU A 230 14.68 14.76 -6.00
CA LEU A 230 15.15 13.56 -6.67
C LEU A 230 16.67 13.37 -6.50
N PRO A 231 17.12 12.16 -6.23
CA PRO A 231 18.54 11.87 -6.20
C PRO A 231 19.13 11.84 -7.63
N PRO A 232 20.40 12.24 -7.79
CA PRO A 232 21.15 12.05 -9.04
C PRO A 232 21.32 10.56 -9.36
N LEU A 233 21.61 10.25 -10.62
CA LEU A 233 21.67 8.87 -11.13
C LEU A 233 22.53 7.91 -10.29
N PRO A 234 23.75 8.25 -9.85
CA PRO A 234 24.56 7.35 -9.01
C PRO A 234 23.85 6.97 -7.70
N ILE A 235 23.15 7.93 -7.08
CA ILE A 235 22.42 7.70 -5.83
C ILE A 235 21.15 6.88 -6.08
N LYS A 236 20.49 7.05 -7.22
CA LYS A 236 19.37 6.17 -7.62
C LYS A 236 19.83 4.71 -7.76
N ILE A 237 20.97 4.50 -8.41
CA ILE A 237 21.58 3.17 -8.55
C ILE A 237 21.91 2.59 -7.17
N TYR A 238 22.56 3.38 -6.31
CA TYR A 238 22.87 2.97 -4.93
C TYR A 238 21.62 2.54 -4.15
N PHE A 239 20.52 3.33 -4.16
CA PHE A 239 19.28 2.96 -3.47
C PHE A 239 18.69 1.67 -4.01
N ARG A 240 18.78 1.44 -5.32
CA ARG A 240 18.30 0.20 -5.93
C ARG A 240 19.15 -1.01 -5.48
N LEU A 241 20.45 -0.89 -5.53
CA LEU A 241 21.36 -1.96 -5.09
C LEU A 241 21.13 -2.30 -3.61
N ILE A 242 21.00 -1.29 -2.75
CA ILE A 242 20.71 -1.51 -1.33
C ILE A 242 19.35 -2.20 -1.14
N THR A 243 18.35 -1.86 -1.94
CA THR A 243 17.04 -2.53 -1.89
C THR A 243 17.18 -4.01 -2.25
N TYR A 244 17.88 -4.35 -3.33
CA TYR A 244 18.14 -5.74 -3.72
C TYR A 244 18.91 -6.52 -2.63
N LEU A 245 19.99 -5.95 -2.12
CA LEU A 245 20.79 -6.59 -1.06
C LEU A 245 19.97 -6.80 0.21
N SER A 246 19.15 -5.83 0.59
CA SER A 246 18.27 -5.92 1.76
C SER A 246 17.22 -7.03 1.58
N VAL A 247 16.63 -7.16 0.38
CA VAL A 247 15.65 -8.20 0.05
C VAL A 247 16.30 -9.59 0.11
N ILE A 248 17.45 -9.76 -0.54
CA ILE A 248 18.15 -11.05 -0.59
C ILE A 248 18.56 -11.47 0.82
N TRP A 249 19.22 -10.59 1.55
CA TRP A 249 19.68 -10.86 2.92
C TRP A 249 18.52 -11.27 3.83
N ARG A 250 17.44 -10.48 3.84
CA ARG A 250 16.28 -10.78 4.69
C ARG A 250 15.60 -12.09 4.32
N SER A 251 15.52 -12.40 3.03
CA SER A 251 14.95 -13.67 2.55
C SER A 251 15.79 -14.88 2.97
N MET A 252 17.10 -14.71 3.18
CA MET A 252 17.97 -15.75 3.72
C MET A 252 17.81 -15.96 5.23
N VAL A 253 17.70 -14.85 5.97
CA VAL A 253 17.68 -14.87 7.45
C VAL A 253 16.30 -15.24 8.01
N ARG A 254 15.22 -15.01 7.25
CA ARG A 254 13.82 -15.18 7.68
C ARG A 254 13.12 -16.40 7.07
N ARG A 255 13.89 -17.34 6.51
CA ARG A 255 13.38 -18.62 5.99
C ARG A 255 12.74 -19.47 7.07
#